data_7b717596875dfa3dbb7e52861cb305d2
#
_entry.id   7b717596875dfa3dbb7e52861cb305d2
#
_cell.length_a   1.000
_cell.length_b   1.000
_cell.length_c   1.000
_cell.angle_alpha   90.00
_cell.angle_beta   90.00
_cell.angle_gamma   90.00
#
_symmetry.space_group_name_H-M   'P 1'
#
loop_
_entity.id
_entity.type
_entity.pdbx_description
1 polymer ?
#
loop_
_entity_poly.entity_id
_entity_poly.type
_entity_poly.pdbx_seq_one_letter_code
_entity_poly.pdbx_strand_id
1 'polypeptide(L)'
;ANANEEASSEETQAQPATATSVSPIASNSTSSNLPQGNSSTQAPSDLEKAAYTVALDAYKQGGAKKAIAPMQNFIKNHPNSIYTGNAYFWLAEFNLAVEPPNYKEAKKNYAIVVDQYPTSAKASRALYQLYSIAKDVDKDTASANRFKNKLISTYPKSEEAGYFKS
;
A
#
# COMPACT_ATOMS: atom_id res chain seq x y z
N ALA A 1 -7.86 -14.03 -6.43
CA ALA A 1 -8.67 -14.18 -5.27
C ALA A 1 -7.99 -13.63 -4.05
N ASN A 2 -6.78 -13.95 -3.88
CA ASN A 2 -6.07 -13.46 -2.75
C ASN A 2 -5.95 -11.97 -2.75
N ALA A 3 -5.65 -11.38 -3.85
CA ALA A 3 -5.48 -9.95 -3.91
C ALA A 3 -6.76 -9.25 -3.52
N ASN A 4 -7.84 -9.83 -3.89
CA ASN A 4 -9.11 -9.22 -3.61
C ASN A 4 -9.40 -9.22 -2.11
N GLU A 5 -9.09 -10.29 -1.46
CA GLU A 5 -9.31 -10.37 -0.04
C GLU A 5 -8.38 -9.42 0.67
N GLU A 6 -7.17 -9.33 0.18
CA GLU A 6 -6.23 -8.46 0.82
C GLU A 6 -6.64 -7.01 0.70
N ALA A 7 -7.24 -6.68 -0.42
CA ALA A 7 -7.67 -5.32 -0.61
C ALA A 7 -8.73 -4.96 0.42
N SER A 8 -9.59 -5.87 0.71
CA SER A 8 -10.62 -5.62 1.68
C SER A 8 -10.02 -5.45 3.06
N SER A 9 -9.09 -6.27 3.36
CA SER A 9 -8.45 -6.18 4.65
C SER A 9 -7.75 -4.88 4.81
N GLU A 10 -7.11 -4.46 3.77
CA GLU A 10 -6.36 -3.25 3.82
C GLU A 10 -7.26 -2.07 4.11
N GLU A 11 -8.37 -2.06 3.48
CA GLU A 11 -9.29 -0.99 3.67
C GLU A 11 -9.75 -0.96 5.12
N THR A 12 -9.98 -2.10 5.66
CA THR A 12 -10.41 -2.20 7.03
C THR A 12 -9.35 -1.68 7.98
N GLN A 13 -8.15 -1.98 7.70
CA GLN A 13 -7.08 -1.54 8.56
C GLN A 13 -6.95 -0.04 8.57
N ALA A 14 -7.08 0.55 7.46
CA ALA A 14 -6.92 1.98 7.37
C ALA A 14 -8.03 2.71 8.08
N GLN A 15 -9.19 2.19 7.98
CA GLN A 15 -10.30 2.84 8.55
C GLN A 15 -10.22 3.16 10.01
N PRO A 16 -9.94 2.27 10.82
CA PRO A 16 -9.89 2.52 12.23
C PRO A 16 -9.01 3.68 12.59
N ALA A 17 -7.93 3.71 12.02
CA ALA A 17 -6.99 4.72 12.35
C ALA A 17 -7.59 6.07 12.12
N THR A 18 -8.28 6.20 11.11
CA THR A 18 -8.79 7.43 10.79
C THR A 18 -9.84 7.84 11.70
N ALA A 19 -10.70 7.02 11.90
CA ALA A 19 -11.79 7.32 12.69
C ALA A 19 -11.49 7.98 13.94
N THR A 20 -10.64 7.47 14.59
CA THR A 20 -10.38 7.96 15.81
C THR A 20 -10.09 9.35 15.90
N SER A 21 -9.15 9.72 15.37
CA SER A 21 -8.67 10.99 15.62
C SER A 21 -9.58 12.06 15.30
N VAL A 22 -10.15 12.03 14.35
CA VAL A 22 -10.89 13.05 13.98
C VAL A 22 -11.99 13.51 14.65
N SER A 23 -12.78 12.72 14.95
CA SER A 23 -13.93 13.10 15.49
C SER A 23 -13.96 14.28 16.33
N PRO A 24 -13.33 14.27 17.29
CA PRO A 24 -13.38 15.28 18.24
C PRO A 24 -13.23 16.59 17.61
N ILE A 25 -12.32 16.67 16.93
CA ILE A 25 -12.01 17.81 16.37
C ILE A 25 -13.02 18.41 15.65
N ALA A 26 -13.59 17.75 15.03
CA ALA A 26 -14.52 18.23 14.21
C ALA A 26 -15.23 19.24 14.88
N SER A 27 -15.51 18.93 15.91
CA SER A 27 -16.21 19.82 16.55
C SER A 27 -15.84 21.13 16.33
N ASN A 28 -15.04 21.29 16.32
CA ASN A 28 -14.75 22.55 16.26
C ASN A 28 -15.16 23.17 15.30
N SER A 29 -15.60 22.70 14.89
CA SER A 29 -16.03 23.17 13.95
C SER A 29 -16.05 24.30 13.77
N THR A 30 -16.14 24.43 14.21
CA THR A 30 -16.20 25.50 14.21
C THR A 30 -15.75 26.12 13.33
N SER A 31 -15.38 25.71 13.19
CA SER A 31 -14.95 26.20 12.47
C SER A 31 -15.29 26.74 11.50
N SER A 32 -15.89 26.59 11.43
CA SER A 32 -16.41 27.06 10.54
C SER A 32 -15.63 27.89 9.76
N ASN A 33 -15.12 28.25 9.92
CA ASN A 33 -14.53 29.04 9.26
C ASN A 33 -13.57 28.76 8.60
N LEU A 34 -13.18 28.55 8.61
CA LEU A 34 -12.35 28.48 8.03
C LEU A 34 -12.00 27.65 7.53
N PRO A 35 -12.16 27.49 7.47
CA PRO A 35 -11.95 26.75 7.01
C PRO A 35 -11.30 26.10 6.37
N GLN A 36 -11.25 25.99 5.98
CA GLN A 36 -10.72 25.56 5.23
C GLN A 36 -9.59 24.85 5.34
N GLY A 37 -8.95 24.96 5.10
CA GLY A 37 -7.79 24.31 4.96
C GLY A 37 -7.49 23.43 6.01
N ASN A 38 -7.64 23.71 7.08
CA ASN A 38 -7.32 22.95 8.05
C ASN A 38 -7.76 21.64 7.98
N SER A 39 -8.89 21.41 7.69
CA SER A 39 -9.36 20.12 7.75
C SER A 39 -8.54 19.25 6.96
N SER A 40 -8.07 19.69 5.91
CA SER A 40 -7.38 18.79 5.05
C SER A 40 -6.11 18.29 5.63
N THR A 41 -5.47 18.99 6.47
CA THR A 41 -4.21 18.52 6.93
C THR A 41 -4.33 17.61 8.06
N GLN A 42 -5.36 17.59 8.80
CA GLN A 42 -5.43 16.82 9.87
C GLN A 42 -5.71 15.43 9.70
N ALA A 43 -6.61 15.00 9.04
CA ALA A 43 -6.93 13.62 8.92
C ALA A 43 -7.27 13.35 7.50
N PRO A 44 -7.30 12.11 7.08
CA PRO A 44 -7.63 11.81 5.71
C PRO A 44 -9.02 12.30 5.49
N SER A 45 -9.23 12.97 4.43
CA SER A 45 -10.54 13.48 4.16
C SER A 45 -11.36 12.37 3.55
N ASP A 46 -12.65 12.56 3.52
CA ASP A 46 -13.51 11.63 2.85
C ASP A 46 -13.13 11.51 1.40
N LEU A 47 -12.60 12.57 0.84
CA LEU A 47 -12.19 12.57 -0.54
C LEU A 47 -11.03 11.60 -0.76
N GLU A 48 -10.06 11.58 0.16
CA GLU A 48 -8.95 10.65 0.04
C GLU A 48 -9.43 9.23 0.15
N LYS A 49 -10.30 8.96 1.09
CA LYS A 49 -10.82 7.62 1.27
C LYS A 49 -11.62 7.19 0.06
N ALA A 50 -12.44 8.08 -0.46
CA ALA A 50 -13.25 7.76 -1.62
C ALA A 50 -12.36 7.47 -2.83
N ALA A 51 -11.32 8.25 -3.03
CA ALA A 51 -10.44 8.04 -4.17
C ALA A 51 -9.69 6.71 -4.03
N TYR A 52 -9.26 6.38 -2.83
CA TYR A 52 -8.57 5.12 -2.61
C TYR A 52 -9.53 3.95 -2.85
N THR A 53 -10.74 4.06 -2.35
CA THR A 53 -11.76 3.03 -2.52
C THR A 53 -12.11 2.83 -3.99
N VAL A 54 -12.19 3.92 -4.74
CA VAL A 54 -12.49 3.82 -6.17
C VAL A 54 -11.41 3.01 -6.87
N ALA A 55 -10.15 3.23 -6.50
CA ALA A 55 -9.07 2.50 -7.12
C ALA A 55 -9.12 1.01 -6.77
N LEU A 56 -9.44 0.68 -5.52
CA LEU A 56 -9.57 -0.72 -5.13
C LEU A 56 -10.77 -1.37 -5.81
N ASP A 57 -11.86 -0.63 -5.95
CA ASP A 57 -13.04 -1.17 -6.61
C ASP A 57 -12.77 -1.41 -8.09
N ALA A 58 -11.95 -0.58 -8.70
CA ALA A 58 -11.61 -0.79 -10.10
C ALA A 58 -10.96 -2.16 -10.29
N TYR A 59 -10.14 -2.57 -9.32
CA TYR A 59 -9.53 -3.88 -9.36
C TYR A 59 -10.59 -4.97 -9.24
N LYS A 60 -11.50 -4.82 -8.31
CA LYS A 60 -12.54 -5.83 -8.09
C LYS A 60 -13.44 -5.97 -9.31
N GLN A 61 -13.69 -4.88 -10.00
CA GLN A 61 -14.60 -4.91 -11.13
C GLN A 61 -13.95 -5.22 -12.46
N GLY A 62 -12.75 -4.78 -12.67
CA GLY A 62 -12.11 -4.92 -13.96
C GLY A 62 -10.73 -5.51 -13.97
N GLY A 63 -10.25 -5.93 -12.81
CA GLY A 63 -8.94 -6.56 -12.72
C GLY A 63 -7.80 -5.57 -12.65
N ALA A 64 -6.61 -6.11 -12.59
CA ALA A 64 -5.42 -5.31 -12.36
C ALA A 64 -5.21 -4.25 -13.41
N LYS A 65 -5.42 -4.60 -14.65
CA LYS A 65 -5.15 -3.66 -15.72
C LYS A 65 -5.97 -2.39 -15.57
N LYS A 66 -7.21 -2.53 -15.13
CA LYS A 66 -8.08 -1.37 -14.99
C LYS A 66 -7.84 -0.61 -13.70
N ALA A 67 -7.13 -1.18 -12.77
CA ALA A 67 -6.89 -0.55 -11.48
C ALA A 67 -5.61 0.27 -11.45
N ILE A 68 -4.70 0.04 -12.37
CA ILE A 68 -3.41 0.73 -12.34
C ILE A 68 -3.58 2.25 -12.43
N ALA A 69 -4.31 2.72 -13.43
CA ALA A 69 -4.44 4.17 -13.60
C ALA A 69 -5.15 4.85 -12.43
N PRO A 70 -6.25 4.32 -11.93
CA PRO A 70 -6.86 4.95 -10.75
C PRO A 70 -5.96 4.97 -9.53
N MET A 71 -5.17 3.91 -9.33
CA MET A 71 -4.28 3.89 -8.18
C MET A 71 -3.13 4.88 -8.35
N GLN A 72 -2.61 5.03 -9.57
CA GLN A 72 -1.60 6.03 -9.85
C GLN A 72 -2.16 7.43 -9.64
N ASN A 73 -3.40 7.67 -10.05
CA ASN A 73 -4.02 8.95 -9.84
C ASN A 73 -4.22 9.24 -8.36
N PHE A 74 -4.57 8.21 -7.59
CA PHE A 74 -4.71 8.40 -6.16
C PHE A 74 -3.39 8.88 -5.56
N ILE A 75 -2.30 8.23 -5.90
CA ILE A 75 -1.00 8.59 -5.36
C ILE A 75 -0.60 10.01 -5.78
N LYS A 76 -0.87 10.33 -7.04
CA LYS A 76 -0.50 11.64 -7.55
C LYS A 76 -1.25 12.74 -6.83
N ASN A 77 -2.53 12.53 -6.58
CA ASN A 77 -3.36 13.55 -5.97
C ASN A 77 -3.26 13.58 -4.44
N HIS A 78 -2.84 12.47 -3.84
CA HIS A 78 -2.78 12.37 -2.39
C HIS A 78 -1.45 11.75 -1.95
N PRO A 79 -0.33 12.43 -2.21
CA PRO A 79 0.99 11.83 -1.95
C PRO A 79 1.33 11.67 -0.48
N ASN A 80 0.58 12.30 0.40
CA ASN A 80 0.87 12.20 1.82
C ASN A 80 -0.28 11.64 2.63
N SER A 81 -1.13 10.88 1.99
CA SER A 81 -2.26 10.27 2.66
C SER A 81 -1.81 9.09 3.51
N ILE A 82 -2.60 8.73 4.50
CA ILE A 82 -2.29 7.53 5.27
C ILE A 82 -2.43 6.30 4.39
N TYR A 83 -3.07 6.42 3.23
CA TYR A 83 -3.25 5.30 2.31
C TYR A 83 -2.14 5.20 1.27
N THR A 84 -1.25 6.18 1.21
CA THR A 84 -0.28 6.23 0.11
C THR A 84 0.68 5.05 0.09
N GLY A 85 1.17 4.65 1.26
CA GLY A 85 2.05 3.48 1.31
C GLY A 85 1.35 2.23 0.80
N ASN A 86 0.10 2.03 1.23
CA ASN A 86 -0.68 0.89 0.78
C ASN A 86 -0.96 0.98 -0.71
N ALA A 87 -1.16 2.20 -1.22
CA ALA A 87 -1.44 2.37 -2.64
C ALA A 87 -0.24 1.94 -3.49
N TYR A 88 0.97 2.23 -3.04
CA TYR A 88 2.15 1.75 -3.76
C TYR A 88 2.23 0.22 -3.73
N PHE A 89 1.88 -0.38 -2.60
CA PHE A 89 1.88 -1.83 -2.52
C PHE A 89 0.89 -2.42 -3.53
N TRP A 90 -0.33 -1.89 -3.56
CA TRP A 90 -1.33 -2.41 -4.49
C TRP A 90 -0.92 -2.18 -5.94
N LEU A 91 -0.30 -1.03 -6.21
CA LEU A 91 0.15 -0.75 -7.56
C LEU A 91 1.17 -1.81 -8.01
N ALA A 92 2.07 -2.20 -7.09
CA ALA A 92 3.02 -3.25 -7.40
C ALA A 92 2.30 -4.56 -7.68
N GLU A 93 1.30 -4.90 -6.86
CA GLU A 93 0.54 -6.14 -7.05
C GLU A 93 -0.19 -6.13 -8.39
N PHE A 94 -0.76 -4.98 -8.76
CA PHE A 94 -1.47 -4.89 -10.04
C PHE A 94 -0.49 -5.09 -11.21
N ASN A 95 0.72 -4.58 -11.09
CA ASN A 95 1.71 -4.74 -12.14
C ASN A 95 2.17 -6.19 -12.27
N LEU A 96 2.12 -6.96 -11.20
CA LEU A 96 2.42 -8.37 -11.29
C LEU A 96 1.27 -9.15 -11.90
N ALA A 97 0.06 -8.66 -11.72
CA ALA A 97 -1.12 -9.40 -12.14
C ALA A 97 -1.52 -9.16 -13.59
N VAL A 98 -0.96 -8.15 -14.24
CA VAL A 98 -1.27 -7.92 -15.64
C VAL A 98 -0.55 -8.94 -16.51
N GLU A 99 -0.99 -9.07 -17.73
CA GLU A 99 -0.43 -10.05 -18.64
C GLU A 99 0.13 -9.39 -19.87
N PRO A 100 1.45 -9.42 -20.10
CA PRO A 100 2.43 -10.10 -19.23
C PRO A 100 2.77 -9.27 -18.01
N PRO A 101 3.29 -9.89 -16.97
CA PRO A 101 3.60 -9.14 -15.75
C PRO A 101 4.66 -8.08 -15.98
N ASN A 102 4.47 -6.94 -15.37
CA ASN A 102 5.44 -5.86 -15.47
C ASN A 102 6.31 -5.90 -14.23
N TYR A 103 7.32 -6.77 -14.25
CA TYR A 103 8.17 -6.97 -13.08
C TYR A 103 8.97 -5.72 -12.72
N LYS A 104 9.37 -4.95 -13.73
CA LYS A 104 10.16 -3.77 -13.47
C LYS A 104 9.38 -2.77 -12.64
N GLU A 105 8.14 -2.52 -13.05
CA GLU A 105 7.32 -1.56 -12.34
C GLU A 105 6.91 -2.11 -10.97
N ALA A 106 6.63 -3.39 -10.90
CA ALA A 106 6.29 -4.00 -9.62
C ALA A 106 7.43 -3.86 -8.63
N LYS A 107 8.66 -4.17 -9.04
CA LYS A 107 9.81 -4.05 -8.15
C LYS A 107 10.00 -2.62 -7.68
N LYS A 108 9.80 -1.67 -8.57
CA LYS A 108 9.96 -0.28 -8.23
C LYS A 108 8.98 0.13 -7.13
N ASN A 109 7.73 -0.27 -7.28
CA ASN A 109 6.71 0.13 -6.30
C ASN A 109 6.86 -0.61 -4.97
N TYR A 110 7.25 -1.88 -4.99
CA TYR A 110 7.53 -2.58 -3.74
C TYR A 110 8.70 -1.92 -3.01
N ALA A 111 9.74 -1.52 -3.75
CA ALA A 111 10.88 -0.87 -3.14
C ALA A 111 10.48 0.45 -2.48
N ILE A 112 9.56 1.18 -3.10
CA ILE A 112 9.09 2.42 -2.51
C ILE A 112 8.42 2.13 -1.16
N VAL A 113 7.62 1.07 -1.09
CA VAL A 113 6.98 0.72 0.17
C VAL A 113 8.03 0.45 1.25
N VAL A 114 9.01 -0.35 0.92
CA VAL A 114 10.04 -0.74 1.90
C VAL A 114 10.87 0.46 2.32
N ASP A 115 11.25 1.30 1.38
CA ASP A 115 12.15 2.40 1.66
C ASP A 115 11.48 3.63 2.26
N GLN A 116 10.30 3.95 1.81
CA GLN A 116 9.64 5.18 2.23
C GLN A 116 8.51 4.96 3.22
N TYR A 117 7.98 3.76 3.29
CA TYR A 117 6.88 3.46 4.21
C TYR A 117 7.19 2.21 5.02
N PRO A 118 8.37 2.18 5.69
CA PRO A 118 8.80 0.95 6.38
C PRO A 118 7.92 0.54 7.55
N THR A 119 7.10 1.44 8.06
CA THR A 119 6.20 1.07 9.14
C THR A 119 4.83 0.65 8.63
N SER A 120 4.63 0.64 7.33
CA SER A 120 3.38 0.19 6.77
C SER A 120 3.18 -1.29 7.07
N ALA A 121 1.94 -1.68 7.28
CA ALA A 121 1.63 -3.07 7.49
C ALA A 121 2.00 -3.92 6.28
N LYS A 122 2.20 -3.30 5.12
CA LYS A 122 2.53 -4.03 3.90
C LYS A 122 4.02 -4.11 3.63
N ALA A 123 4.85 -3.50 4.47
CA ALA A 123 6.29 -3.45 4.18
C ALA A 123 6.94 -4.85 4.20
N SER A 124 6.58 -5.70 5.16
CA SER A 124 7.16 -7.02 5.21
C SER A 124 6.75 -7.85 4.01
N ARG A 125 5.51 -7.68 3.56
CA ARG A 125 5.04 -8.41 2.40
C ARG A 125 5.73 -7.92 1.14
N ALA A 126 5.95 -6.60 1.04
CA ALA A 126 6.66 -6.04 -0.10
C ALA A 126 8.08 -6.61 -0.17
N LEU A 127 8.74 -6.75 0.98
CA LEU A 127 10.08 -7.34 1.00
C LEU A 127 10.05 -8.80 0.54
N TYR A 128 9.05 -9.54 0.97
CA TYR A 128 8.93 -10.93 0.55
C TYR A 128 8.71 -11.02 -0.95
N GLN A 129 7.91 -10.12 -1.51
CA GLN A 129 7.69 -10.10 -2.95
C GLN A 129 8.97 -9.78 -3.71
N LEU A 130 9.76 -8.81 -3.19
CA LEU A 130 11.05 -8.50 -3.82
C LEU A 130 11.97 -9.71 -3.76
N TYR A 131 11.96 -10.42 -2.64
CA TYR A 131 12.74 -11.64 -2.50
C TYR A 131 12.32 -12.66 -3.57
N SER A 132 11.02 -12.88 -3.72
CA SER A 132 10.51 -13.88 -4.66
C SER A 132 10.84 -13.53 -6.10
N ILE A 133 10.72 -12.27 -6.45
CA ILE A 133 11.04 -11.85 -7.82
C ILE A 133 12.54 -12.02 -8.08
N ALA A 134 13.37 -11.63 -7.11
CA ALA A 134 14.81 -11.78 -7.28
C ALA A 134 15.17 -13.25 -7.45
N LYS A 135 14.57 -14.10 -6.65
CA LYS A 135 14.89 -15.52 -6.68
C LYS A 135 14.36 -16.22 -7.90
N ASP A 136 13.09 -16.04 -8.19
CA ASP A 136 12.41 -16.84 -9.19
C ASP A 136 12.40 -16.25 -10.59
N VAL A 137 12.38 -14.94 -10.69
CA VAL A 137 12.30 -14.28 -11.99
C VAL A 137 13.67 -13.83 -12.45
N ASP A 138 14.36 -13.07 -11.60
CA ASP A 138 15.65 -12.51 -11.98
C ASP A 138 16.79 -13.52 -11.81
N LYS A 139 16.57 -14.54 -11.04
CA LYS A 139 17.58 -15.56 -10.72
C LYS A 139 18.80 -14.91 -10.09
N ASP A 140 18.57 -13.90 -9.29
CA ASP A 140 19.63 -13.14 -8.64
C ASP A 140 19.69 -13.55 -7.17
N THR A 141 20.47 -14.56 -6.89
CA THR A 141 20.57 -15.11 -5.54
C THR A 141 21.09 -14.10 -4.53
N ALA A 142 22.02 -13.25 -4.94
CA ALA A 142 22.58 -12.26 -4.03
C ALA A 142 21.51 -11.26 -3.59
N SER A 143 20.73 -10.77 -4.53
CA SER A 143 19.66 -9.84 -4.16
C SER A 143 18.60 -10.54 -3.35
N ALA A 144 18.25 -11.77 -3.69
CA ALA A 144 17.25 -12.52 -2.94
C ALA A 144 17.71 -12.67 -1.48
N ASN A 145 18.97 -12.96 -1.26
CA ASN A 145 19.48 -13.11 0.10
C ASN A 145 19.46 -11.79 0.84
N ARG A 146 19.73 -10.70 0.17
CA ARG A 146 19.68 -9.40 0.82
C ARG A 146 18.25 -9.07 1.26
N PHE A 147 17.26 -9.33 0.43
CA PHE A 147 15.87 -9.07 0.78
C PHE A 147 15.44 -9.97 1.93
N LYS A 148 15.83 -11.25 1.87
CA LYS A 148 15.50 -12.18 2.93
C LYS A 148 16.09 -11.73 4.26
N ASN A 149 17.34 -11.36 4.26
CA ASN A 149 18.00 -10.95 5.49
C ASN A 149 17.40 -9.67 6.05
N LYS A 150 17.06 -8.75 5.19
CA LYS A 150 16.43 -7.51 5.63
C LYS A 150 15.05 -7.79 6.24
N LEU A 151 14.31 -8.68 5.61
CA LEU A 151 13.00 -9.07 6.12
C LEU A 151 13.12 -9.67 7.52
N ILE A 152 14.01 -10.61 7.69
CA ILE A 152 14.17 -11.29 8.98
C ILE A 152 14.67 -10.33 10.05
N SER A 153 15.59 -9.45 9.71
CA SER A 153 16.14 -8.56 10.71
C SER A 153 15.23 -7.38 11.04
N THR A 154 14.48 -6.87 10.07
CA THR A 154 13.66 -5.71 10.29
C THR A 154 12.27 -6.06 10.77
N TYR A 155 11.70 -7.14 10.25
CA TYR A 155 10.34 -7.55 10.57
C TYR A 155 10.29 -8.98 11.09
N PRO A 156 11.04 -9.26 12.17
CA PRO A 156 11.18 -10.66 12.64
C PRO A 156 9.89 -11.32 13.06
N LYS A 157 8.89 -10.51 13.42
CA LYS A 157 7.63 -11.08 13.87
C LYS A 157 6.58 -11.14 12.79
N SER A 158 6.93 -10.77 11.57
CA SER A 158 5.97 -10.78 10.49
C SER A 158 5.70 -12.21 10.04
N GLU A 159 4.56 -12.39 9.42
CA GLU A 159 4.23 -13.68 8.86
C GLU A 159 5.26 -14.08 7.81
N GLU A 160 5.69 -13.12 7.02
CA GLU A 160 6.61 -13.37 5.92
C GLU A 160 7.98 -13.82 6.43
N ALA A 161 8.45 -13.25 7.55
CA ALA A 161 9.70 -13.70 8.11
C ALA A 161 9.56 -15.16 8.57
N GLY A 162 8.37 -15.54 9.00
CA GLY A 162 8.10 -16.90 9.42
C GLY A 162 8.24 -17.91 8.31
N TYR A 163 8.09 -17.50 7.06
CA TYR A 163 8.23 -18.43 5.94
C TYR A 163 9.63 -19.00 5.85
N PHE A 164 10.61 -18.33 6.43
CA PHE A 164 12.00 -18.79 6.37
C PHE A 164 12.42 -19.59 7.61
N LYS A 165 11.52 -19.74 8.57
CA LYS A 165 11.84 -20.50 9.74
C LYS A 165 11.35 -21.90 9.47
N SER A 166 12.03 -22.86 9.78
CA SER A 166 11.49 -24.15 9.60
C SER A 166 12.17 -25.14 10.38
#